data_4976382b95be8fc92610d7ff4c1f92f1
#
_entry.id   4976382b95be8fc92610d7ff4c1f92f1
#
_cell.length_a   1.000
_cell.length_b   1.000
_cell.length_c   1.000
_cell.angle_alpha   90.00
_cell.angle_beta   90.00
_cell.angle_gamma   90.00
#
_symmetry.space_group_name_H-M   'P 1'
#
loop_
_entity.id
_entity.type
_entity.pdbx_description
1 polymer ?
#
loop_
_entity_poly.entity_id
_entity_poly.type
_entity_poly.pdbx_seq_one_letter_code
_entity_poly.pdbx_strand_id
1 'polypeptide(L)'
;MCIRDRDSVAFSGTKAEGWYLPAVQQAMEEGKIAYAGKYSAPDYEQILAAGCRLAIENTMILHTPEVKEQLEHFGIPVLVERSSYESDPLARMEWIKLYGILLGREEQAEQVFSAQETAVQPILSQEPTGKSCAFFSLTTNNLATVRKGSDYVARMIEMAGGSYVFADLTDNG
;
A
#
# COMPACT_ATOMS: atom_id res chain seq x y z
N MET A 1 1.06 10.87 -2.16
CA MET A 1 0.60 11.48 -0.87
C MET A 1 1.69 12.41 -0.37
N CYS A 2 1.34 13.57 0.19
CA CYS A 2 2.33 14.52 0.71
C CYS A 2 2.02 14.86 2.17
N ILE A 3 3.03 14.79 3.03
CA ILE A 3 2.94 15.12 4.45
C ILE A 3 3.58 16.49 4.67
N ARG A 4 2.83 17.42 5.29
CA ARG A 4 3.31 18.74 5.67
C ARG A 4 3.92 18.76 7.06
N ASP A 5 3.25 18.12 8.01
CA ASP A 5 3.66 18.00 9.40
C ASP A 5 3.20 16.63 9.97
N ARG A 6 3.52 16.36 11.25
CA ARG A 6 3.17 15.08 11.89
C ARG A 6 1.67 14.84 12.04
N ASP A 7 0.86 15.85 11.91
CA ASP A 7 -0.59 15.74 12.16
C ASP A 7 -1.42 15.76 10.87
N SER A 8 -0.80 16.04 9.71
CA SER A 8 -1.59 16.27 8.51
C SER A 8 -0.98 15.72 7.21
N VAL A 9 -1.82 14.99 6.50
CA VAL A 9 -1.67 14.73 5.07
C VAL A 9 -2.26 15.92 4.33
N ALA A 10 -1.43 16.63 3.53
CA ALA A 10 -1.87 17.81 2.80
C ALA A 10 -2.44 17.47 1.42
N PHE A 11 -1.90 16.45 0.76
CA PHE A 11 -2.25 16.12 -0.62
C PHE A 11 -2.44 14.64 -0.87
N SER A 12 -3.31 14.37 -1.85
CA SER A 12 -3.51 13.06 -2.45
C SER A 12 -3.26 13.11 -3.95
N GLY A 13 -2.63 12.05 -4.49
CA GLY A 13 -2.54 11.82 -5.95
C GLY A 13 -3.79 11.13 -6.51
N THR A 14 -4.76 10.81 -5.67
CA THR A 14 -6.06 10.23 -6.03
C THR A 14 -7.14 11.25 -5.72
N LYS A 15 -8.07 11.44 -6.65
CA LYS A 15 -9.24 12.31 -6.46
C LYS A 15 -10.21 11.72 -5.45
N ALA A 16 -11.11 12.55 -4.88
CA ALA A 16 -12.06 12.14 -3.85
C ALA A 16 -12.89 10.90 -4.25
N GLU A 17 -13.40 10.88 -5.48
CA GLU A 17 -14.20 9.78 -6.02
C GLU A 17 -13.43 8.45 -6.19
N GLY A 18 -12.12 8.50 -6.18
CA GLY A 18 -11.25 7.31 -6.25
C GLY A 18 -10.92 6.68 -4.90
N TRP A 19 -11.37 7.29 -3.79
CA TRP A 19 -11.15 6.76 -2.45
C TRP A 19 -12.35 5.94 -1.98
N TYR A 20 -12.09 4.77 -1.38
CA TYR A 20 -13.11 3.95 -0.73
C TYR A 20 -13.33 4.31 0.75
N LEU A 21 -12.46 5.13 1.34
CA LEU A 21 -12.54 5.56 2.74
C LEU A 21 -13.35 6.85 2.85
N PRO A 22 -14.57 6.82 3.46
CA PRO A 22 -15.42 8.02 3.56
C PRO A 22 -14.73 9.20 4.27
N ALA A 23 -13.91 8.92 5.29
CA ALA A 23 -13.17 9.96 6.01
C ALA A 23 -12.20 10.74 5.11
N VAL A 24 -11.58 10.07 4.11
CA VAL A 24 -10.67 10.74 3.17
C VAL A 24 -11.48 11.54 2.16
N GLN A 25 -12.60 11.00 1.64
CA GLN A 25 -13.50 11.73 0.76
C GLN A 25 -13.99 13.02 1.41
N GLN A 26 -14.50 12.91 2.65
CA GLN A 26 -14.94 14.05 3.43
C GLN A 26 -13.83 15.09 3.65
N ALA A 27 -12.61 14.65 4.01
CA ALA A 27 -11.49 15.54 4.22
C ALA A 27 -11.10 16.29 2.92
N MET A 28 -11.25 15.64 1.77
CA MET A 28 -11.02 16.29 0.47
C MET A 28 -12.15 17.27 0.11
N GLU A 29 -13.41 16.92 0.37
CA GLU A 29 -14.56 17.82 0.16
C GLU A 29 -14.49 19.06 1.05
N GLU A 30 -14.02 18.91 2.28
CA GLU A 30 -13.78 20.01 3.23
C GLU A 30 -12.50 20.81 2.92
N GLY A 31 -11.73 20.44 1.90
CA GLY A 31 -10.47 21.10 1.52
C GLY A 31 -9.30 20.86 2.49
N LYS A 32 -9.43 19.91 3.41
CA LYS A 32 -8.34 19.52 4.34
C LYS A 32 -7.23 18.76 3.62
N ILE A 33 -7.59 17.96 2.63
CA ILE A 33 -6.69 17.25 1.72
C ILE A 33 -7.00 17.71 0.31
N ALA A 34 -6.01 18.23 -0.42
CA ALA A 34 -6.18 18.64 -1.81
C ALA A 34 -5.70 17.56 -2.79
N TYR A 35 -6.21 17.60 -4.02
CA TYR A 35 -5.67 16.81 -5.11
C TYR A 35 -4.50 17.55 -5.75
N ALA A 36 -3.31 16.96 -5.73
CA ALA A 36 -2.09 17.58 -6.27
C ALA A 36 -1.59 16.93 -7.57
N GLY A 37 -2.49 16.41 -8.37
CA GLY A 37 -2.13 15.74 -9.62
C GLY A 37 -1.78 14.26 -9.44
N LYS A 38 -1.54 13.57 -10.56
CA LYS A 38 -1.09 12.17 -10.57
C LYS A 38 0.42 12.10 -10.27
N TYR A 39 0.90 10.91 -9.87
CA TYR A 39 2.32 10.64 -9.66
C TYR A 39 3.22 11.06 -10.84
N SER A 40 2.70 10.99 -12.09
CA SER A 40 3.42 11.34 -13.32
C SER A 40 3.31 12.81 -13.74
N ALA A 41 2.44 13.58 -13.08
CA ALA A 41 2.21 15.00 -13.37
C ALA A 41 1.67 15.69 -12.11
N PRO A 42 2.49 15.84 -11.05
CA PRO A 42 2.07 16.53 -9.83
C PRO A 42 2.04 18.06 -10.04
N ASP A 43 1.19 18.71 -9.28
CA ASP A 43 1.16 20.16 -9.21
C ASP A 43 2.22 20.67 -8.22
N TYR A 44 3.40 20.91 -8.73
CA TYR A 44 4.54 21.35 -7.91
C TYR A 44 4.29 22.69 -7.20
N GLU A 45 3.55 23.60 -7.82
CA GLU A 45 3.27 24.92 -7.23
C GLU A 45 2.41 24.74 -5.97
N GLN A 46 1.34 23.97 -6.06
CA GLN A 46 0.50 23.65 -4.90
C GLN A 46 1.29 22.93 -3.80
N ILE A 47 2.09 21.94 -4.19
CA ILE A 47 2.88 21.13 -3.24
C ILE A 47 3.86 22.00 -2.46
N LEU A 48 4.55 22.91 -3.15
CA LEU A 48 5.50 23.85 -2.53
C LEU A 48 4.80 24.90 -1.68
N ALA A 49 3.71 25.49 -2.19
CA ALA A 49 2.94 26.52 -1.49
C ALA A 49 2.36 26.01 -0.17
N ALA A 50 1.98 24.74 -0.11
CA ALA A 50 1.47 24.12 1.12
C ALA A 50 2.57 23.66 2.09
N GLY A 51 3.84 23.84 1.76
CA GLY A 51 4.95 23.48 2.62
C GLY A 51 5.11 21.97 2.81
N CYS A 52 4.93 21.21 1.75
CA CYS A 52 5.15 19.75 1.75
C CYS A 52 6.58 19.43 2.17
N ARG A 53 6.76 18.50 3.08
CA ARG A 53 8.06 18.12 3.64
C ARG A 53 8.45 16.67 3.36
N LEU A 54 7.51 15.84 2.95
CA LEU A 54 7.73 14.44 2.58
C LEU A 54 6.68 14.03 1.55
N ALA A 55 7.10 13.53 0.41
CA ALA A 55 6.24 12.86 -0.55
C ALA A 55 6.30 11.34 -0.32
N ILE A 56 5.14 10.69 -0.26
CA ILE A 56 5.04 9.22 -0.23
C ILE A 56 4.39 8.81 -1.53
N GLU A 57 5.15 8.09 -2.34
CA GLU A 57 4.75 7.65 -3.66
C GLU A 57 4.78 6.11 -3.75
N ASN A 58 3.92 5.54 -4.56
CA ASN A 58 3.99 4.13 -4.88
C ASN A 58 5.10 3.85 -5.92
N THR A 59 5.37 2.59 -6.21
CA THR A 59 6.42 2.19 -7.15
C THR A 59 6.21 2.66 -8.58
N MET A 60 5.02 3.15 -8.94
CA MET A 60 4.77 3.75 -10.27
C MET A 60 5.63 4.99 -10.52
N ILE A 61 6.09 5.68 -9.45
CA ILE A 61 7.01 6.81 -9.57
C ILE A 61 8.34 6.42 -10.25
N LEU A 62 8.72 5.16 -10.19
CA LEU A 62 9.93 4.64 -10.83
C LEU A 62 9.84 4.62 -12.37
N HIS A 63 8.63 4.73 -12.94
CA HIS A 63 8.41 4.90 -14.38
C HIS A 63 8.52 6.38 -14.84
N THR A 64 8.61 7.30 -13.89
CA THR A 64 8.75 8.75 -14.11
C THR A 64 9.81 9.31 -13.15
N PRO A 65 11.08 8.84 -13.26
CA PRO A 65 12.14 9.19 -12.32
C PRO A 65 12.37 10.71 -12.24
N GLU A 66 12.11 11.44 -13.32
CA GLU A 66 12.20 12.89 -13.39
C GLU A 66 11.28 13.60 -12.39
N VAL A 67 10.13 13.03 -12.08
CA VAL A 67 9.21 13.59 -11.07
C VAL A 67 9.80 13.45 -9.67
N LYS A 68 10.36 12.28 -9.37
CA LYS A 68 11.05 12.05 -8.09
C LYS A 68 12.23 13.00 -7.93
N GLU A 69 13.09 13.11 -8.95
CA GLU A 69 14.24 13.99 -8.96
C GLU A 69 13.83 15.46 -8.78
N GLN A 70 12.73 15.89 -9.41
CA GLN A 70 12.23 17.25 -9.29
C GLN A 70 11.72 17.56 -7.88
N LEU A 71 11.01 16.64 -7.23
CA LEU A 71 10.57 16.78 -5.83
C LEU A 71 11.78 16.90 -4.90
N GLU A 72 12.77 16.02 -5.08
CA GLU A 72 14.02 16.04 -4.29
C GLU A 72 14.83 17.31 -4.53
N HIS A 73 14.85 17.83 -5.77
CA HIS A 73 15.46 19.13 -6.09
C HIS A 73 14.81 20.30 -5.35
N PHE A 74 13.51 20.23 -5.13
CA PHE A 74 12.78 21.19 -4.30
C PHE A 74 12.97 20.97 -2.79
N GLY A 75 13.80 20.02 -2.38
CA GLY A 75 14.06 19.70 -0.98
C GLY A 75 12.96 18.86 -0.33
N ILE A 76 12.10 18.22 -1.13
CA ILE A 76 11.05 17.32 -0.65
C ILE A 76 11.54 15.88 -0.84
N PRO A 77 11.98 15.18 0.20
CA PRO A 77 12.39 13.78 0.10
C PRO A 77 11.20 12.92 -0.35
N VAL A 78 11.49 11.88 -1.12
CA VAL A 78 10.48 10.96 -1.64
C VAL A 78 10.67 9.57 -1.04
N LEU A 79 9.71 9.14 -0.23
CA LEU A 79 9.59 7.77 0.23
C LEU A 79 8.82 6.95 -0.81
N VAL A 80 9.46 5.92 -1.37
CA VAL A 80 8.77 4.98 -2.26
C VAL A 80 8.18 3.85 -1.42
N GLU A 81 6.86 3.86 -1.30
CA GLU A 81 6.06 2.89 -0.55
C GLU A 81 6.04 1.55 -1.29
N ARG A 82 6.36 0.45 -0.61
CA ARG A 82 6.51 -0.89 -1.19
C ARG A 82 5.74 -1.98 -0.46
N SER A 83 4.79 -1.64 0.41
CA SER A 83 4.00 -2.65 1.14
C SER A 83 3.36 -3.69 0.22
N SER A 84 2.98 -3.27 -1.00
CA SER A 84 2.39 -4.15 -2.00
C SER A 84 3.33 -5.24 -2.52
N TYR A 85 4.64 -5.12 -2.27
CA TYR A 85 5.66 -6.10 -2.66
C TYR A 85 6.00 -7.09 -1.54
N GLU A 86 5.48 -6.87 -0.33
CA GLU A 86 5.64 -7.84 0.75
C GLU A 86 4.89 -9.13 0.41
N SER A 87 5.57 -10.25 0.50
CA SER A 87 5.00 -11.58 0.25
C SER A 87 4.22 -12.12 1.46
N ASP A 88 4.55 -11.64 2.67
CA ASP A 88 3.84 -12.00 3.88
C ASP A 88 2.72 -10.99 4.18
N PRO A 89 1.47 -11.44 4.41
CA PRO A 89 0.35 -10.56 4.74
C PRO A 89 0.55 -9.71 6.00
N LEU A 90 1.20 -10.24 7.03
CA LEU A 90 1.50 -9.48 8.24
C LEU A 90 2.59 -8.43 7.99
N ALA A 91 3.62 -8.76 7.20
CA ALA A 91 4.63 -7.78 6.81
C ALA A 91 4.03 -6.61 6.02
N ARG A 92 3.01 -6.86 5.17
CA ARG A 92 2.25 -5.77 4.53
C ARG A 92 1.59 -4.85 5.54
N MET A 93 0.98 -5.42 6.57
CA MET A 93 0.29 -4.66 7.61
C MET A 93 1.27 -3.92 8.52
N GLU A 94 2.47 -4.46 8.73
CA GLU A 94 3.49 -3.85 9.57
C GLU A 94 3.95 -2.48 9.05
N TRP A 95 3.78 -2.18 7.78
CA TRP A 95 4.02 -0.84 7.22
C TRP A 95 3.24 0.27 7.93
N ILE A 96 2.14 -0.06 8.64
CA ILE A 96 1.43 0.92 9.47
C ILE A 96 2.33 1.54 10.55
N LYS A 97 3.33 0.79 11.05
CA LYS A 97 4.29 1.29 12.05
C LYS A 97 5.16 2.41 11.47
N LEU A 98 5.60 2.27 10.21
CA LEU A 98 6.31 3.34 9.51
C LEU A 98 5.45 4.60 9.41
N TYR A 99 4.18 4.47 9.03
CA TYR A 99 3.26 5.61 9.01
C TYR A 99 3.01 6.17 10.40
N GLY A 100 2.94 5.32 11.42
CA GLY A 100 2.88 5.74 12.82
C GLY A 100 4.03 6.67 13.19
N ILE A 101 5.26 6.28 12.87
CA ILE A 101 6.47 7.09 13.13
C ILE A 101 6.40 8.42 12.36
N LEU A 102 6.05 8.39 11.07
CA LEU A 102 5.99 9.59 10.22
C LEU A 102 4.95 10.60 10.71
N LEU A 103 3.86 10.11 11.31
CA LEU A 103 2.71 10.92 11.75
C LEU A 103 2.67 11.13 13.28
N GLY A 104 3.67 10.66 14.03
CA GLY A 104 3.68 10.74 15.50
C GLY A 104 2.51 9.99 16.15
N ARG A 105 2.16 8.83 15.59
CA ARG A 105 1.07 7.94 16.02
C ARG A 105 1.57 6.52 16.30
N GLU A 106 2.80 6.40 16.80
CA GLU A 106 3.49 5.12 16.98
C GLU A 106 2.70 4.15 17.86
N GLU A 107 2.18 4.63 18.98
CA GLU A 107 1.39 3.82 19.90
C GLU A 107 0.10 3.30 19.25
N GLN A 108 -0.60 4.15 18.49
CA GLN A 108 -1.80 3.76 17.79
C GLN A 108 -1.50 2.74 16.68
N ALA A 109 -0.43 2.93 15.94
CA ALA A 109 0.01 2.01 14.90
C ALA A 109 0.37 0.63 15.49
N GLU A 110 1.09 0.62 16.62
CA GLU A 110 1.43 -0.61 17.34
C GLU A 110 0.18 -1.34 17.84
N GLN A 111 -0.77 -0.63 18.42
CA GLN A 111 -2.04 -1.22 18.87
C GLN A 111 -2.81 -1.87 17.72
N VAL A 112 -2.89 -1.19 16.57
CA VAL A 112 -3.59 -1.73 15.40
C VAL A 112 -2.86 -2.96 14.85
N PHE A 113 -1.54 -2.92 14.73
CA PHE A 113 -0.76 -4.05 14.24
C PHE A 113 -0.86 -5.25 15.18
N SER A 114 -0.66 -5.07 16.49
CA SER A 114 -0.74 -6.14 17.49
C SER A 114 -2.14 -6.78 17.56
N ALA A 115 -3.19 -5.99 17.36
CA ALA A 115 -4.56 -6.53 17.27
C ALA A 115 -4.72 -7.47 16.06
N GLN A 116 -4.14 -7.12 14.91
CA GLN A 116 -4.19 -7.96 13.71
C GLN A 116 -3.33 -9.22 13.88
N GLU A 117 -2.12 -9.08 14.42
CA GLU A 117 -1.25 -10.21 14.73
C GLU A 117 -1.96 -11.21 15.67
N THR A 118 -2.58 -10.71 16.74
CA THR A 118 -3.36 -11.52 17.67
C THR A 118 -4.53 -12.22 16.98
N ALA A 119 -5.24 -11.53 16.09
CA ALA A 119 -6.37 -12.12 15.37
C ALA A 119 -5.97 -13.23 14.39
N VAL A 120 -4.74 -13.19 13.86
CA VAL A 120 -4.22 -14.19 12.93
C VAL A 120 -3.66 -15.42 13.65
N GLN A 121 -3.19 -15.31 14.90
CA GLN A 121 -2.57 -16.42 15.65
C GLN A 121 -3.43 -17.70 15.70
N PRO A 122 -4.75 -17.67 15.97
CA PRO A 122 -5.57 -18.87 15.94
C PRO A 122 -5.63 -19.55 14.57
N ILE A 123 -5.51 -18.76 13.50
CA ILE A 123 -5.50 -19.26 12.11
C ILE A 123 -4.17 -19.97 11.84
N LEU A 124 -3.05 -19.37 12.24
CA LEU A 124 -1.71 -19.95 12.07
C LEU A 124 -1.49 -21.23 12.88
N SER A 125 -2.26 -21.39 13.96
CA SER A 125 -2.17 -22.57 14.85
C SER A 125 -3.07 -23.73 14.42
N GLN A 126 -3.81 -23.59 13.33
CA GLN A 126 -4.70 -24.65 12.85
C GLN A 126 -3.92 -25.75 12.14
N GLU A 127 -4.39 -26.98 12.29
CA GLU A 127 -3.89 -28.11 11.52
C GLU A 127 -4.20 -27.92 10.02
N PRO A 128 -3.33 -28.42 9.14
CA PRO A 128 -3.57 -28.35 7.70
C PRO A 128 -4.93 -28.95 7.33
N THR A 129 -5.68 -28.21 6.53
CA THR A 129 -7.05 -28.63 6.15
C THR A 129 -7.09 -29.75 5.13
N GLY A 130 -5.97 -30.06 4.48
CA GLY A 130 -5.87 -30.99 3.35
C GLY A 130 -6.60 -30.50 2.08
N LYS A 131 -7.08 -29.24 2.06
CA LYS A 131 -7.78 -28.66 0.91
C LYS A 131 -6.81 -27.91 0.00
N SER A 132 -7.02 -28.06 -1.32
CA SER A 132 -6.31 -27.27 -2.32
C SER A 132 -7.18 -26.10 -2.78
N CYS A 133 -6.55 -24.94 -3.02
CA CYS A 133 -7.20 -23.72 -3.47
C CYS A 133 -6.52 -23.19 -4.74
N ALA A 134 -7.31 -22.85 -5.74
CA ALA A 134 -6.88 -22.11 -6.92
C ALA A 134 -7.43 -20.68 -6.86
N PHE A 135 -6.56 -19.68 -6.97
CA PHE A 135 -6.94 -18.28 -7.10
C PHE A 135 -6.57 -17.79 -8.50
N PHE A 136 -7.57 -17.36 -9.28
CA PHE A 136 -7.37 -16.93 -10.65
C PHE A 136 -8.42 -15.90 -11.08
N SER A 137 -8.12 -15.17 -12.13
CA SER A 137 -9.08 -14.33 -12.87
C SER A 137 -9.07 -14.72 -14.34
N LEU A 138 -10.20 -14.54 -15.00
CA LEU A 138 -10.30 -14.74 -16.45
C LEU A 138 -10.13 -13.41 -17.17
N THR A 139 -9.27 -13.40 -18.18
CA THR A 139 -9.11 -12.26 -19.07
C THR A 139 -10.17 -12.26 -20.16
N THR A 140 -10.34 -11.15 -20.87
CA THR A 140 -11.23 -11.03 -22.02
C THR A 140 -10.89 -11.98 -23.18
N ASN A 141 -9.64 -12.47 -23.21
CA ASN A 141 -9.16 -13.43 -24.22
C ASN A 141 -9.29 -14.89 -23.75
N ASN A 142 -10.10 -15.16 -22.74
CA ASN A 142 -10.32 -16.50 -22.14
C ASN A 142 -9.03 -17.15 -21.59
N LEU A 143 -8.05 -16.35 -21.20
CA LEU A 143 -6.86 -16.83 -20.49
C LEU A 143 -7.07 -16.70 -18.98
N ALA A 144 -6.59 -17.68 -18.22
CA ALA A 144 -6.55 -17.59 -16.78
C ALA A 144 -5.27 -16.88 -16.33
N THR A 145 -5.42 -15.79 -15.55
CA THR A 145 -4.30 -15.16 -14.83
C THR A 145 -4.28 -15.71 -13.42
N VAL A 146 -3.16 -16.28 -13.04
CA VAL A 146 -2.92 -16.88 -11.71
C VAL A 146 -1.85 -16.09 -10.96
N ARG A 147 -1.78 -16.27 -9.65
CA ARG A 147 -0.69 -15.73 -8.83
C ARG A 147 0.44 -16.75 -8.76
N LYS A 148 1.67 -16.26 -8.61
CA LYS A 148 2.84 -17.09 -8.36
C LYS A 148 2.84 -17.65 -6.95
N GLY A 149 3.60 -18.71 -6.70
CA GLY A 149 3.75 -19.29 -5.36
C GLY A 149 4.35 -18.31 -4.34
N SER A 150 5.16 -17.33 -4.80
CA SER A 150 5.73 -16.27 -3.96
C SER A 150 4.78 -15.10 -3.67
N ASP A 151 3.57 -15.08 -4.25
CA ASP A 151 2.59 -14.02 -4.04
C ASP A 151 1.94 -14.12 -2.64
N TYR A 152 1.60 -12.97 -2.05
CA TYR A 152 0.96 -12.94 -0.72
C TYR A 152 -0.37 -13.71 -0.66
N VAL A 153 -1.08 -13.85 -1.79
CA VAL A 153 -2.32 -14.66 -1.84
C VAL A 153 -2.01 -16.14 -1.63
N ALA A 154 -0.94 -16.66 -2.24
CA ALA A 154 -0.48 -18.03 -1.99
C ALA A 154 -0.14 -18.21 -0.50
N ARG A 155 0.57 -17.24 0.09
CA ARG A 155 0.90 -17.24 1.52
C ARG A 155 -0.34 -17.20 2.41
N MET A 156 -1.36 -16.41 2.06
CA MET A 156 -2.63 -16.38 2.81
C MET A 156 -3.35 -17.74 2.78
N ILE A 157 -3.33 -18.43 1.63
CA ILE A 157 -3.91 -19.79 1.51
C ILE A 157 -3.18 -20.77 2.43
N GLU A 158 -1.85 -20.74 2.45
CA GLU A 158 -1.02 -21.55 3.33
C GLU A 158 -1.29 -21.25 4.82
N MET A 159 -1.33 -19.97 5.19
CA MET A 159 -1.64 -19.52 6.55
C MET A 159 -3.02 -20.04 7.02
N ALA A 160 -3.97 -20.15 6.11
CA ALA A 160 -5.29 -20.74 6.38
C ALA A 160 -5.30 -22.29 6.37
N GLY A 161 -4.12 -22.94 6.32
CA GLY A 161 -3.97 -24.39 6.33
C GLY A 161 -4.34 -25.07 5.01
N GLY A 162 -4.48 -24.32 3.91
CA GLY A 162 -4.69 -24.85 2.56
C GLY A 162 -3.39 -25.02 1.79
N SER A 163 -3.48 -25.65 0.61
CA SER A 163 -2.39 -25.70 -0.37
C SER A 163 -2.78 -24.93 -1.63
N TYR A 164 -1.87 -24.11 -2.12
CA TYR A 164 -2.09 -23.36 -3.35
C TYR A 164 -1.73 -24.20 -4.57
N VAL A 165 -2.67 -24.33 -5.53
CA VAL A 165 -2.51 -25.22 -6.70
C VAL A 165 -1.33 -24.81 -7.60
N PHE A 166 -1.00 -23.53 -7.63
CA PHE A 166 0.06 -22.98 -8.48
C PHE A 166 1.30 -22.57 -7.67
N ALA A 167 1.57 -23.23 -6.53
CA ALA A 167 2.69 -22.91 -5.66
C ALA A 167 4.07 -23.02 -6.36
N ASP A 168 4.19 -23.92 -7.35
CA ASP A 168 5.44 -24.15 -8.09
C ASP A 168 5.73 -23.10 -9.16
N LEU A 169 4.81 -22.18 -9.43
CA LEU A 169 5.04 -21.10 -10.38
C LEU A 169 5.99 -20.05 -9.79
N THR A 170 7.12 -19.87 -10.46
CA THR A 170 8.17 -18.90 -10.10
C THR A 170 8.27 -17.76 -11.13
N ASP A 171 9.17 -16.80 -10.88
CA ASP A 171 9.40 -15.64 -11.76
C ASP A 171 10.04 -15.97 -13.12
N ASN A 172 10.40 -17.23 -13.35
CA ASN A 172 11.09 -17.71 -14.56
C ASN A 172 10.14 -18.37 -15.58
N GLY A 173 8.85 -18.13 -15.47
CA GLY A 173 7.83 -18.62 -16.39
C GLY A 173 7.23 -17.51 -17.25
#